data_76326e09fc88465f2d69b7f8361c5dc1
#
_entry.id   76326e09fc88465f2d69b7f8361c5dc1
#
_cell.length_a   1.000
_cell.length_b   1.000
_cell.length_c   1.000
_cell.angle_alpha   90.00
_cell.angle_beta   90.00
_cell.angle_gamma   90.00
#
_symmetry.space_group_name_H-M   'P 1'
#
loop_
_entity.id
_entity.type
_entity.pdbx_description
1 polymer ?
#
loop_
_entity_poly.entity_id
_entity_poly.type
_entity_poly.pdbx_seq_one_letter_code
_entity_poly.pdbx_strand_id
1 'polypeptide(L)'
;MSLRHKDLISMNDLSVGEVATIFDVAKKLKQKQKKGEPHQYLKGKTLVMIFSKASTRTRVSFETGFFQLGGHPIYLNDSSSQVGRGEPVRDTARVLSRFADGIMIRTFSHDAVKELAEFASIPVINGLTDLEHPCQALTDLFTIMEHKEVLKGRKLVYVGDGNNMTNSLMVACAKVGMNMVCACPKGYQPDLEIFREACEEAKKTGCTIEIEEDLFEAAKGADVLYTDVWASMGQEGEQSIRKEALGDYQINAELLKVARPDAIVLHCLPAHRGEEITEEVIEGPHSVVFDQAENRLHVQKAIMALLMSDEKI
;
A
#
# COMPACT_ATOMS: atom_id res chain seq x y z
N MET A 1 12.57 -2.54 -18.36
CA MET A 1 13.06 -1.28 -17.79
C MET A 1 13.70 -1.59 -16.46
N SER A 2 14.72 -0.88 -16.05
CA SER A 2 15.40 -1.10 -14.76
C SER A 2 14.83 -0.14 -13.73
N LEU A 3 14.34 -0.68 -12.61
CA LEU A 3 13.93 0.10 -11.43
C LEU A 3 15.12 0.45 -10.53
N ARG A 4 16.31 -0.03 -10.89
CA ARG A 4 17.52 0.11 -10.09
C ARG A 4 17.83 1.58 -9.78
N HIS A 5 18.09 1.87 -8.52
CA HIS A 5 18.39 3.20 -7.96
C HIS A 5 17.25 4.21 -8.06
N LYS A 6 16.02 3.78 -8.36
CA LYS A 6 14.84 4.62 -8.18
C LYS A 6 14.38 4.65 -6.73
N ASP A 7 13.65 5.68 -6.39
CA ASP A 7 12.85 5.77 -5.18
C ASP A 7 11.44 5.24 -5.44
N LEU A 8 10.75 4.85 -4.38
CA LEU A 8 9.31 4.57 -4.38
C LEU A 8 8.65 5.37 -3.27
N ILE A 9 8.30 6.61 -3.54
CA ILE A 9 7.70 7.56 -2.60
C ILE A 9 6.17 7.58 -2.78
N SER A 10 5.73 7.54 -4.04
CA SER A 10 4.35 7.63 -4.49
C SER A 10 4.06 6.55 -5.54
N MET A 11 2.78 6.23 -5.74
CA MET A 11 2.36 5.43 -6.88
C MET A 11 2.65 6.13 -8.23
N ASN A 12 2.77 7.46 -8.23
CA ASN A 12 3.12 8.23 -9.41
C ASN A 12 4.55 8.00 -9.91
N ASP A 13 5.47 7.54 -9.06
CA ASP A 13 6.86 7.23 -9.43
C ASP A 13 6.98 6.05 -10.40
N LEU A 14 5.95 5.23 -10.50
CA LEU A 14 5.96 4.01 -11.31
C LEU A 14 5.18 4.18 -12.61
N SER A 15 5.77 3.74 -13.70
CA SER A 15 5.05 3.50 -14.95
C SER A 15 4.25 2.18 -14.89
N VAL A 16 3.27 2.02 -15.79
CA VAL A 16 2.47 0.80 -15.92
C VAL A 16 3.37 -0.44 -16.14
N GLY A 17 4.42 -0.30 -16.96
CA GLY A 17 5.38 -1.38 -17.21
C GLY A 17 6.21 -1.76 -15.98
N GLU A 18 6.53 -0.80 -15.11
CA GLU A 18 7.23 -1.05 -13.86
C GLU A 18 6.33 -1.75 -12.83
N VAL A 19 5.05 -1.38 -12.76
CA VAL A 19 4.06 -2.11 -11.94
C VAL A 19 3.96 -3.57 -12.39
N ALA A 20 3.83 -3.82 -13.69
CA ALA A 20 3.81 -5.18 -14.22
C ALA A 20 5.09 -5.96 -13.89
N THR A 21 6.25 -5.31 -13.99
CA THR A 21 7.55 -5.91 -13.63
C THR A 21 7.60 -6.29 -12.14
N ILE A 22 7.10 -5.42 -11.25
CA ILE A 22 7.02 -5.71 -9.81
C ILE A 22 6.14 -6.96 -9.58
N PHE A 23 5.00 -7.07 -10.26
CA PHE A 23 4.09 -8.22 -10.11
C PHE A 23 4.72 -9.51 -10.62
N ASP A 24 5.39 -9.48 -11.75
CA ASP A 24 6.10 -10.66 -12.31
C ASP A 24 7.18 -11.16 -11.36
N VAL A 25 7.97 -10.24 -10.79
CA VAL A 25 9.02 -10.58 -9.82
C VAL A 25 8.41 -11.07 -8.51
N ALA A 26 7.35 -10.42 -8.00
CA ALA A 26 6.64 -10.85 -6.79
C ALA A 26 6.11 -12.29 -6.93
N LYS A 27 5.49 -12.61 -8.08
CA LYS A 27 5.01 -13.97 -8.41
C LYS A 27 6.13 -14.99 -8.41
N LYS A 28 7.27 -14.68 -9.05
CA LYS A 28 8.47 -15.55 -9.08
C LYS A 28 9.02 -15.78 -7.67
N LEU A 29 9.17 -14.72 -6.88
CA LEU A 29 9.70 -14.81 -5.51
C LEU A 29 8.75 -15.58 -4.57
N LYS A 30 7.44 -15.39 -4.71
CA LYS A 30 6.41 -16.16 -4.00
C LYS A 30 6.51 -17.65 -4.31
N GLN A 31 6.68 -18.01 -5.60
CA GLN A 31 6.83 -19.39 -6.05
C GLN A 31 8.12 -20.03 -5.53
N LYS A 32 9.26 -19.31 -5.61
CA LYS A 32 10.54 -19.79 -5.09
C LYS A 32 10.45 -20.07 -3.59
N GLN A 33 9.83 -19.16 -2.83
CA GLN A 33 9.65 -19.35 -1.39
C GLN A 33 8.79 -20.58 -1.09
N LYS A 34 7.65 -20.75 -1.77
CA LYS A 34 6.77 -21.93 -1.59
C LYS A 34 7.48 -23.26 -1.90
N LYS A 35 8.47 -23.25 -2.79
CA LYS A 35 9.28 -24.43 -3.15
C LYS A 35 10.54 -24.60 -2.30
N GLY A 36 10.83 -23.67 -1.38
CA GLY A 36 12.09 -23.67 -0.62
C GLY A 36 13.34 -23.34 -1.46
N GLU A 37 13.16 -22.74 -2.64
CA GLU A 37 14.27 -22.39 -3.53
C GLU A 37 14.99 -21.12 -3.05
N PRO A 38 16.34 -21.10 -2.96
CA PRO A 38 17.10 -19.91 -2.62
C PRO A 38 16.87 -18.75 -3.60
N HIS A 39 16.75 -17.52 -3.06
CA HIS A 39 16.54 -16.31 -3.86
C HIS A 39 17.24 -15.08 -3.23
N GLN A 40 18.54 -15.21 -2.97
CA GLN A 40 19.38 -14.26 -2.23
C GLN A 40 19.90 -13.12 -3.12
N TYR A 41 19.02 -12.38 -3.81
CA TYR A 41 19.38 -11.29 -4.73
C TYR A 41 20.01 -10.07 -4.08
N LEU A 42 19.95 -9.93 -2.74
CA LEU A 42 20.49 -8.81 -1.98
C LEU A 42 21.57 -9.25 -0.97
N LYS A 43 22.30 -10.32 -1.30
CA LYS A 43 23.39 -10.82 -0.45
C LYS A 43 24.44 -9.72 -0.21
N GLY A 44 24.71 -9.46 1.07
CA GLY A 44 25.67 -8.43 1.51
C GLY A 44 25.16 -7.00 1.51
N LYS A 45 23.89 -6.78 1.13
CA LYS A 45 23.23 -5.47 1.19
C LYS A 45 22.63 -5.20 2.56
N THR A 46 22.48 -3.93 2.90
CA THR A 46 21.88 -3.45 4.15
C THR A 46 20.71 -2.52 3.86
N LEU A 47 19.57 -2.75 4.53
CA LEU A 47 18.40 -1.87 4.50
C LEU A 47 18.20 -1.23 5.87
N VAL A 48 18.20 0.10 5.95
CA VAL A 48 17.78 0.82 7.16
C VAL A 48 16.30 1.08 7.10
N MET A 49 15.58 0.69 8.15
CA MET A 49 14.13 0.86 8.26
C MET A 49 13.80 1.84 9.38
N ILE A 50 13.40 3.06 9.01
CA ILE A 50 13.05 4.14 9.95
C ILE A 50 11.56 4.08 10.26
N PHE A 51 11.21 4.06 11.55
CA PHE A 51 9.82 4.03 12.02
C PHE A 51 9.53 5.15 13.01
N SER A 52 8.72 6.11 12.60
CA SER A 52 8.08 7.08 13.49
C SER A 52 6.70 6.61 13.96
N LYS A 53 6.07 5.68 13.20
CA LYS A 53 4.81 5.01 13.51
C LYS A 53 5.03 3.51 13.70
N ALA A 54 4.55 2.94 14.81
CA ALA A 54 4.62 1.50 15.03
C ALA A 54 3.84 0.71 13.95
N SER A 55 4.36 -0.44 13.56
CA SER A 55 3.66 -1.37 12.66
C SER A 55 4.27 -2.76 12.72
N THR A 56 3.51 -3.72 13.19
CA THR A 56 3.92 -5.13 13.19
C THR A 56 4.06 -5.66 11.77
N ARG A 57 3.04 -5.47 10.93
CA ARG A 57 3.01 -6.00 9.55
C ARG A 57 4.12 -5.41 8.68
N THR A 58 4.28 -4.09 8.65
CA THR A 58 5.34 -3.45 7.87
C THR A 58 6.72 -3.88 8.34
N ARG A 59 6.95 -3.87 9.65
CA ARG A 59 8.24 -4.28 10.21
C ARG A 59 8.56 -5.72 9.84
N VAL A 60 7.71 -6.67 10.22
CA VAL A 60 7.97 -8.09 10.01
C VAL A 60 8.10 -8.44 8.54
N SER A 61 7.25 -7.87 7.65
CA SER A 61 7.31 -8.17 6.21
C SER A 61 8.59 -7.64 5.55
N PHE A 62 9.04 -6.43 5.89
CA PHE A 62 10.30 -5.88 5.37
C PHE A 62 11.52 -6.60 5.95
N GLU A 63 11.59 -6.83 7.27
CA GLU A 63 12.69 -7.55 7.91
C GLU A 63 12.83 -8.97 7.34
N THR A 64 11.73 -9.72 7.35
CA THR A 64 11.71 -11.10 6.82
C THR A 64 12.04 -11.12 5.33
N GLY A 65 11.43 -10.22 4.55
CA GLY A 65 11.64 -10.15 3.12
C GLY A 65 13.08 -9.85 2.75
N PHE A 66 13.70 -8.87 3.42
CA PHE A 66 15.09 -8.49 3.17
C PHE A 66 16.07 -9.59 3.60
N PHE A 67 15.80 -10.24 4.75
CA PHE A 67 16.57 -11.39 5.20
C PHE A 67 16.49 -12.56 4.20
N GLN A 68 15.30 -12.88 3.68
CA GLN A 68 15.12 -13.95 2.70
C GLN A 68 15.82 -13.64 1.36
N LEU A 69 15.98 -12.35 1.03
CA LEU A 69 16.78 -11.91 -0.12
C LEU A 69 18.30 -11.93 0.14
N GLY A 70 18.75 -12.37 1.34
CA GLY A 70 20.15 -12.50 1.72
C GLY A 70 20.77 -11.23 2.28
N GLY A 71 19.99 -10.17 2.50
CA GLY A 71 20.45 -8.91 3.05
C GLY A 71 20.29 -8.82 4.58
N HIS A 72 20.78 -7.71 5.16
CA HIS A 72 20.71 -7.41 6.58
C HIS A 72 19.79 -6.20 6.83
N PRO A 73 18.59 -6.37 7.42
CA PRO A 73 17.72 -5.25 7.78
C PRO A 73 18.13 -4.67 9.15
N ILE A 74 18.13 -3.34 9.26
CA ILE A 74 18.36 -2.60 10.50
C ILE A 74 17.11 -1.84 10.87
N TYR A 75 16.50 -2.15 12.01
CA TYR A 75 15.36 -1.42 12.54
C TYR A 75 15.81 -0.20 13.34
N LEU A 76 15.29 0.97 12.97
CA LEU A 76 15.56 2.26 13.61
C LEU A 76 14.24 2.87 14.06
N ASN A 77 14.04 2.96 15.38
CA ASN A 77 12.91 3.67 15.94
C ASN A 77 13.28 5.15 16.08
N ASP A 78 12.43 6.02 15.56
CA ASP A 78 12.63 7.47 15.59
C ASP A 78 12.83 7.99 17.03
N SER A 79 12.01 7.55 17.98
CA SER A 79 12.11 7.97 19.38
C SER A 79 13.44 7.62 20.07
N SER A 80 14.19 6.67 19.53
CA SER A 80 15.50 6.22 20.03
C SER A 80 16.68 6.65 19.14
N SER A 81 16.42 7.44 18.09
CA SER A 81 17.43 7.92 17.13
C SER A 81 17.59 9.43 17.19
N GLN A 82 18.60 9.97 16.50
CA GLN A 82 18.82 11.42 16.37
C GLN A 82 17.76 12.09 15.50
N VAL A 83 17.13 11.35 14.58
CA VAL A 83 16.00 11.83 13.76
C VAL A 83 14.89 12.38 14.65
N GLY A 84 14.46 11.63 15.67
CA GLY A 84 13.45 12.09 16.64
C GLY A 84 13.95 13.14 17.63
N ARG A 85 15.23 13.52 17.57
CA ARG A 85 15.84 14.55 18.43
C ARG A 85 16.16 15.84 17.67
N GLY A 86 15.65 16.00 16.44
CA GLY A 86 15.78 17.23 15.65
C GLY A 86 16.99 17.28 14.72
N GLU A 87 17.63 16.15 14.42
CA GLU A 87 18.59 16.09 13.33
C GLU A 87 17.87 16.37 12.00
N PRO A 88 18.38 17.26 11.14
CA PRO A 88 17.77 17.52 9.84
C PRO A 88 17.69 16.24 8.99
N VAL A 89 16.53 16.00 8.34
CA VAL A 89 16.28 14.83 7.50
C VAL A 89 17.38 14.65 6.45
N ARG A 90 17.82 15.74 5.82
CA ARG A 90 18.89 15.73 4.81
C ARG A 90 20.25 15.25 5.34
N ASP A 91 20.57 15.49 6.62
CA ASP A 91 21.83 15.02 7.20
C ASP A 91 21.76 13.53 7.49
N THR A 92 20.63 13.06 8.05
CA THR A 92 20.33 11.63 8.18
C THR A 92 20.42 10.91 6.83
N ALA A 93 19.81 11.47 5.76
CA ALA A 93 19.87 10.91 4.40
C ALA A 93 21.32 10.71 3.91
N ARG A 94 22.16 11.75 4.05
CA ARG A 94 23.55 11.73 3.62
C ARG A 94 24.40 10.73 4.42
N VAL A 95 24.18 10.62 5.72
CA VAL A 95 24.91 9.68 6.58
C VAL A 95 24.50 8.24 6.27
N LEU A 96 23.19 7.95 6.22
CA LEU A 96 22.70 6.59 5.93
C LEU A 96 23.10 6.11 4.54
N SER A 97 23.16 7.01 3.56
CA SER A 97 23.64 6.70 2.20
C SER A 97 25.10 6.21 2.15
N ARG A 98 25.89 6.46 3.19
CA ARG A 98 27.27 5.97 3.30
C ARG A 98 27.40 4.66 4.06
N PHE A 99 26.35 4.22 4.73
CA PHE A 99 26.35 3.03 5.57
C PHE A 99 25.50 1.89 5.02
N ALA A 100 24.50 2.19 4.21
CA ALA A 100 23.49 1.24 3.74
C ALA A 100 23.29 1.30 2.23
N ASP A 101 22.52 0.35 1.71
CA ASP A 101 22.19 0.22 0.29
C ASP A 101 20.76 0.66 -0.04
N GLY A 102 19.94 0.90 0.98
CA GLY A 102 18.58 1.41 0.83
C GLY A 102 17.99 1.87 2.16
N ILE A 103 16.98 2.70 2.09
CA ILE A 103 16.22 3.21 3.24
C ILE A 103 14.74 2.89 3.02
N MET A 104 14.08 2.32 4.02
CA MET A 104 12.61 2.30 4.11
C MET A 104 12.20 3.22 5.25
N ILE A 105 11.20 4.05 5.04
CA ILE A 105 10.70 4.96 6.06
C ILE A 105 9.18 4.85 6.20
N ARG A 106 8.70 4.76 7.45
CA ARG A 106 7.30 4.84 7.82
C ARG A 106 7.12 5.98 8.83
N THR A 107 6.51 7.07 8.40
CA THR A 107 6.41 8.31 9.16
C THR A 107 5.05 8.99 8.95
N PHE A 108 4.88 10.20 9.50
CA PHE A 108 3.70 11.03 9.30
C PHE A 108 3.83 11.89 8.04
N SER A 109 4.84 12.75 7.99
CA SER A 109 5.03 13.72 6.92
C SER A 109 5.49 13.08 5.62
N HIS A 110 4.73 13.29 4.56
CA HIS A 110 5.11 12.89 3.21
C HIS A 110 6.28 13.74 2.68
N ASP A 111 6.33 15.03 3.02
CA ASP A 111 7.42 15.92 2.64
C ASP A 111 8.75 15.52 3.27
N ALA A 112 8.75 14.97 4.49
CA ALA A 112 9.96 14.41 5.09
C ALA A 112 10.51 13.21 4.28
N VAL A 113 9.63 12.41 3.69
CA VAL A 113 10.05 11.29 2.82
C VAL A 113 10.61 11.82 1.49
N LYS A 114 10.00 12.85 0.92
CA LYS A 114 10.52 13.53 -0.28
C LYS A 114 11.90 14.15 -0.02
N GLU A 115 12.08 14.87 1.10
CA GLU A 115 13.37 15.43 1.49
C GLU A 115 14.43 14.32 1.69
N LEU A 116 14.05 13.21 2.35
CA LEU A 116 14.95 12.07 2.52
C LEU A 116 15.42 11.51 1.18
N ALA A 117 14.52 11.35 0.21
CA ALA A 117 14.83 10.87 -1.13
C ALA A 117 15.69 11.87 -1.92
N GLU A 118 15.41 13.16 -1.82
CA GLU A 118 16.20 14.21 -2.50
C GLU A 118 17.67 14.20 -2.08
N PHE A 119 17.97 13.96 -0.79
CA PHE A 119 19.32 14.02 -0.24
C PHE A 119 20.01 12.65 -0.09
N ALA A 120 19.29 11.54 -0.26
CA ALA A 120 19.86 10.21 -0.29
C ALA A 120 20.52 9.93 -1.67
N SER A 121 21.59 9.14 -1.67
CA SER A 121 22.18 8.58 -2.89
C SER A 121 21.91 7.09 -3.07
N ILE A 122 21.02 6.54 -2.25
CA ILE A 122 20.53 5.16 -2.25
C ILE A 122 19.00 5.17 -2.30
N PRO A 123 18.35 4.10 -2.80
CA PRO A 123 16.90 4.03 -2.91
C PRO A 123 16.17 4.30 -1.60
N VAL A 124 15.11 5.10 -1.65
CA VAL A 124 14.18 5.36 -0.55
C VAL A 124 12.82 4.75 -0.85
N ILE A 125 12.29 3.99 0.10
CA ILE A 125 10.98 3.31 -0.02
C ILE A 125 10.03 3.91 1.02
N ASN A 126 8.91 4.47 0.55
CA ASN A 126 7.81 4.89 1.41
C ASN A 126 7.07 3.67 1.97
N GLY A 127 7.29 3.36 3.24
CA GLY A 127 6.59 2.30 3.97
C GLY A 127 5.18 2.68 4.42
N LEU A 128 4.89 3.96 4.55
CA LEU A 128 3.62 4.67 4.75
C LEU A 128 3.87 6.11 5.19
N THR A 129 3.07 7.04 4.69
CA THR A 129 2.88 8.39 5.25
C THR A 129 1.40 8.67 5.47
N ASP A 130 1.05 9.83 6.01
CA ASP A 130 -0.35 10.26 6.13
C ASP A 130 -1.01 10.51 4.77
N LEU A 131 -0.21 10.74 3.72
CA LEU A 131 -0.72 11.01 2.37
C LEU A 131 -0.83 9.75 1.52
N GLU A 132 0.15 8.82 1.58
CA GLU A 132 0.22 7.67 0.69
C GLU A 132 0.81 6.41 1.36
N HIS A 133 0.42 5.24 0.81
CA HIS A 133 0.96 3.92 1.14
C HIS A 133 1.19 3.06 -0.12
N PRO A 134 2.18 3.40 -0.97
CA PRO A 134 2.36 2.76 -2.28
C PRO A 134 2.63 1.26 -2.19
N CYS A 135 3.39 0.80 -1.18
CA CYS A 135 3.66 -0.62 -0.96
C CYS A 135 2.39 -1.44 -0.70
N GLN A 136 1.38 -0.86 -0.03
CA GLN A 136 0.09 -1.51 0.19
C GLN A 136 -0.72 -1.54 -1.10
N ALA A 137 -0.87 -0.41 -1.79
CA ALA A 137 -1.65 -0.35 -3.03
C ALA A 137 -1.13 -1.32 -4.10
N LEU A 138 0.20 -1.45 -4.26
CA LEU A 138 0.80 -2.48 -5.13
C LEU A 138 0.44 -3.89 -4.67
N THR A 139 0.45 -4.14 -3.36
CA THR A 139 0.08 -5.45 -2.80
C THR A 139 -1.38 -5.78 -3.05
N ASP A 140 -2.25 -4.79 -2.93
CA ASP A 140 -3.68 -4.94 -3.15
C ASP A 140 -3.99 -5.31 -4.61
N LEU A 141 -3.39 -4.57 -5.55
CA LEU A 141 -3.52 -4.89 -6.97
C LEU A 141 -2.95 -6.28 -7.31
N PHE A 142 -1.82 -6.66 -6.72
CA PHE A 142 -1.25 -7.99 -6.90
C PHE A 142 -2.19 -9.08 -6.36
N THR A 143 -2.80 -8.87 -5.21
CA THR A 143 -3.79 -9.79 -4.62
C THR A 143 -5.04 -9.89 -5.49
N ILE A 144 -5.57 -8.76 -5.96
CA ILE A 144 -6.71 -8.76 -6.87
C ILE A 144 -6.38 -9.53 -8.15
N MET A 145 -5.18 -9.36 -8.71
CA MET A 145 -4.73 -10.08 -9.90
C MET A 145 -4.64 -11.60 -9.64
N GLU A 146 -4.21 -12.05 -8.46
CA GLU A 146 -4.20 -13.49 -8.14
C GLU A 146 -5.60 -14.10 -8.09
N HIS A 147 -6.62 -13.35 -7.65
CA HIS A 147 -7.99 -13.84 -7.50
C HIS A 147 -8.90 -13.56 -8.72
N LYS A 148 -8.58 -12.53 -9.51
CA LYS A 148 -9.42 -12.07 -10.63
C LYS A 148 -8.74 -12.19 -12.00
N GLU A 149 -7.47 -12.60 -12.05
CA GLU A 149 -6.64 -12.79 -13.25
C GLU A 149 -6.36 -11.50 -14.03
N VAL A 150 -7.36 -10.63 -14.20
CA VAL A 150 -7.28 -9.39 -14.97
C VAL A 150 -7.71 -8.21 -14.10
N LEU A 151 -6.94 -7.13 -14.10
CA LEU A 151 -7.25 -5.89 -13.39
C LEU A 151 -8.07 -4.93 -14.26
N LYS A 152 -7.70 -4.80 -15.52
CA LYS A 152 -8.33 -3.85 -16.45
C LYS A 152 -9.83 -4.07 -16.59
N GLY A 153 -10.60 -3.00 -16.38
CA GLY A 153 -12.05 -3.00 -16.48
C GLY A 153 -12.79 -3.54 -15.24
N ARG A 154 -12.06 -4.10 -14.23
CA ARG A 154 -12.67 -4.45 -12.94
C ARG A 154 -13.06 -3.19 -12.18
N LYS A 155 -14.02 -3.32 -11.26
CA LYS A 155 -14.50 -2.26 -10.37
C LYS A 155 -14.10 -2.54 -8.93
N LEU A 156 -13.26 -1.68 -8.37
CA LEU A 156 -12.97 -1.62 -6.94
C LEU A 156 -13.83 -0.54 -6.30
N VAL A 157 -14.46 -0.86 -5.18
CA VAL A 157 -15.17 0.12 -4.35
C VAL A 157 -14.48 0.19 -3.00
N TYR A 158 -13.91 1.35 -2.70
CA TYR A 158 -13.39 1.66 -1.38
C TYR A 158 -14.52 2.25 -0.52
N VAL A 159 -14.66 1.75 0.70
CA VAL A 159 -15.75 2.13 1.62
C VAL A 159 -15.16 2.74 2.89
N GLY A 160 -15.50 3.98 3.19
CA GLY A 160 -15.13 4.64 4.46
C GLY A 160 -14.40 5.95 4.31
N ASP A 161 -13.37 6.18 5.11
CA ASP A 161 -12.59 7.43 5.15
C ASP A 161 -11.64 7.56 3.95
N GLY A 162 -11.66 8.69 3.27
CA GLY A 162 -10.77 9.03 2.17
C GLY A 162 -9.34 9.31 2.61
N ASN A 163 -8.68 8.31 3.18
CA ASN A 163 -7.36 8.39 3.78
C ASN A 163 -6.20 8.11 2.78
N ASN A 164 -4.98 7.91 3.29
CA ASN A 164 -3.79 7.59 2.50
C ASN A 164 -3.92 6.31 1.67
N MET A 165 -4.73 5.33 2.12
CA MET A 165 -4.99 4.12 1.34
C MET A 165 -5.84 4.43 0.11
N THR A 166 -6.90 5.23 0.27
CA THR A 166 -7.74 5.68 -0.83
C THR A 166 -6.92 6.46 -1.86
N ASN A 167 -6.07 7.38 -1.39
CA ASN A 167 -5.18 8.16 -2.25
C ASN A 167 -4.29 7.27 -3.12
N SER A 168 -3.60 6.32 -2.50
CA SER A 168 -2.72 5.41 -3.24
C SER A 168 -3.46 4.46 -4.16
N LEU A 169 -4.65 3.97 -3.75
CA LEU A 169 -5.47 3.07 -4.56
C LEU A 169 -6.05 3.77 -5.80
N MET A 170 -6.46 5.04 -5.71
CA MET A 170 -6.94 5.79 -6.86
C MET A 170 -5.89 5.86 -7.98
N VAL A 171 -4.67 6.25 -7.64
CA VAL A 171 -3.57 6.31 -8.60
C VAL A 171 -3.21 4.92 -9.13
N ALA A 172 -3.14 3.92 -8.25
CA ALA A 172 -2.83 2.54 -8.60
C ALA A 172 -3.86 1.94 -9.57
N CYS A 173 -5.15 2.09 -9.29
CA CYS A 173 -6.24 1.63 -10.15
C CYS A 173 -6.23 2.35 -11.51
N ALA A 174 -6.07 3.68 -11.50
CA ALA A 174 -5.96 4.47 -12.72
C ALA A 174 -4.84 3.97 -13.65
N LYS A 175 -3.65 3.66 -13.09
CA LYS A 175 -2.51 3.16 -13.87
C LYS A 175 -2.78 1.81 -14.55
N VAL A 176 -3.47 0.91 -13.88
CA VAL A 176 -3.72 -0.44 -14.43
C VAL A 176 -5.05 -0.56 -15.20
N GLY A 177 -5.78 0.54 -15.36
CA GLY A 177 -7.06 0.58 -16.08
C GLY A 177 -8.21 -0.09 -15.31
N MET A 178 -8.16 -0.08 -13.99
CA MET A 178 -9.20 -0.57 -13.10
C MET A 178 -10.11 0.59 -12.68
N ASN A 179 -11.41 0.42 -12.76
CA ASN A 179 -12.37 1.42 -12.28
C ASN A 179 -12.35 1.45 -10.76
N MET A 180 -12.44 2.64 -10.18
CA MET A 180 -12.53 2.78 -8.72
C MET A 180 -13.62 3.77 -8.33
N VAL A 181 -14.41 3.41 -7.33
CA VAL A 181 -15.36 4.31 -6.68
C VAL A 181 -14.97 4.42 -5.21
N CYS A 182 -14.80 5.66 -4.75
CA CYS A 182 -14.59 5.99 -3.35
C CYS A 182 -15.96 6.29 -2.72
N ALA A 183 -16.51 5.33 -1.99
CA ALA A 183 -17.75 5.51 -1.22
C ALA A 183 -17.40 6.16 0.13
N CYS A 184 -17.44 7.49 0.15
CA CYS A 184 -17.03 8.30 1.30
C CYS A 184 -18.10 9.34 1.62
N PRO A 185 -18.44 9.57 2.91
CA PRO A 185 -19.37 10.64 3.28
C PRO A 185 -18.75 12.02 3.05
N LYS A 186 -19.60 13.02 2.93
CA LYS A 186 -19.18 14.40 2.80
C LYS A 186 -18.28 14.82 3.97
N GLY A 187 -17.14 15.44 3.64
CA GLY A 187 -16.11 15.84 4.60
C GLY A 187 -15.04 14.77 4.90
N TYR A 188 -15.21 13.56 4.36
CA TYR A 188 -14.26 12.45 4.47
C TYR A 188 -13.83 11.93 3.09
N GLN A 189 -13.87 12.78 2.08
CA GLN A 189 -13.41 12.45 0.73
C GLN A 189 -11.87 12.38 0.68
N PRO A 190 -11.31 11.67 -0.30
CA PRO A 190 -9.86 11.61 -0.52
C PRO A 190 -9.28 12.98 -0.89
N ASP A 191 -7.95 13.07 -0.89
CA ASP A 191 -7.24 14.27 -1.31
C ASP A 191 -7.64 14.66 -2.74
N LEU A 192 -8.08 15.91 -2.92
CA LEU A 192 -8.64 16.39 -4.19
C LEU A 192 -7.58 16.59 -5.28
N GLU A 193 -6.33 16.84 -4.92
CA GLU A 193 -5.25 16.95 -5.91
C GLU A 193 -4.89 15.57 -6.45
N ILE A 194 -4.74 14.59 -5.56
CA ILE A 194 -4.50 13.19 -5.95
C ILE A 194 -5.69 12.63 -6.74
N PHE A 195 -6.92 12.96 -6.34
CA PHE A 195 -8.10 12.55 -7.09
C PHE A 195 -8.08 13.10 -8.52
N ARG A 196 -7.74 14.38 -8.73
CA ARG A 196 -7.62 14.98 -10.07
C ARG A 196 -6.51 14.31 -10.89
N GLU A 197 -5.35 14.08 -10.29
CA GLU A 197 -4.24 13.37 -10.94
C GLU A 197 -4.65 11.95 -11.37
N ALA A 198 -5.32 11.22 -10.48
CA ALA A 198 -5.84 9.89 -10.79
C ALA A 198 -6.88 9.90 -11.93
N CYS A 199 -7.78 10.89 -11.97
CA CYS A 199 -8.72 11.07 -13.07
C CYS A 199 -8.00 11.34 -14.41
N GLU A 200 -6.93 12.14 -14.42
CA GLU A 200 -6.15 12.39 -15.64
C GLU A 200 -5.40 11.12 -16.10
N GLU A 201 -4.88 10.33 -15.18
CA GLU A 201 -4.25 9.05 -15.50
C GLU A 201 -5.28 8.03 -16.03
N ALA A 202 -6.47 8.00 -15.41
CA ALA A 202 -7.58 7.13 -15.82
C ALA A 202 -8.01 7.34 -17.27
N LYS A 203 -7.97 8.59 -17.78
CA LYS A 203 -8.25 8.90 -19.19
C LYS A 203 -7.31 8.19 -20.15
N LYS A 204 -6.03 8.01 -19.78
CA LYS A 204 -5.01 7.33 -20.60
C LYS A 204 -5.26 5.83 -20.69
N THR A 205 -5.78 5.23 -19.64
CA THR A 205 -6.01 3.78 -19.53
C THR A 205 -7.42 3.36 -19.88
N GLY A 206 -8.36 4.33 -19.94
CA GLY A 206 -9.77 4.16 -20.30
C GLY A 206 -10.61 3.60 -19.14
N CYS A 207 -10.25 3.90 -17.89
CA CYS A 207 -11.04 3.59 -16.70
C CYS A 207 -11.64 4.86 -16.07
N THR A 208 -12.43 4.72 -15.02
CA THR A 208 -13.04 5.81 -14.25
C THR A 208 -12.59 5.77 -12.79
N ILE A 209 -12.38 6.96 -12.20
CA ILE A 209 -12.17 7.16 -10.76
C ILE A 209 -13.25 8.13 -10.31
N GLU A 210 -14.08 7.72 -9.37
CA GLU A 210 -15.29 8.41 -8.96
C GLU A 210 -15.38 8.51 -7.43
N ILE A 211 -16.09 9.52 -6.93
CA ILE A 211 -16.48 9.66 -5.53
C ILE A 211 -17.99 9.58 -5.48
N GLU A 212 -18.54 8.73 -4.62
CA GLU A 212 -19.99 8.52 -4.48
C GLU A 212 -20.34 8.53 -2.98
N GLU A 213 -21.40 9.22 -2.61
CA GLU A 213 -21.89 9.25 -1.22
C GLU A 213 -22.87 8.10 -0.95
N ASP A 214 -23.61 7.62 -1.95
CA ASP A 214 -24.50 6.47 -1.78
C ASP A 214 -23.70 5.17 -1.84
N LEU A 215 -23.53 4.55 -0.66
CA LEU A 215 -22.75 3.33 -0.48
C LEU A 215 -23.28 2.17 -1.33
N PHE A 216 -24.60 1.99 -1.44
CA PHE A 216 -25.19 0.88 -2.18
C PHE A 216 -25.09 1.09 -3.70
N GLU A 217 -25.27 2.30 -4.19
CA GLU A 217 -25.04 2.62 -5.60
C GLU A 217 -23.55 2.48 -5.96
N ALA A 218 -22.64 2.94 -5.08
CA ALA A 218 -21.22 2.73 -5.26
C ALA A 218 -20.86 1.23 -5.37
N ALA A 219 -21.36 0.39 -4.46
CA ALA A 219 -21.05 -1.03 -4.39
C ALA A 219 -21.68 -1.90 -5.48
N LYS A 220 -22.67 -1.37 -6.21
CA LYS A 220 -23.40 -2.12 -7.24
C LYS A 220 -22.49 -2.67 -8.33
N GLY A 221 -22.49 -3.99 -8.46
CA GLY A 221 -21.66 -4.70 -9.44
C GLY A 221 -20.15 -4.61 -9.20
N ALA A 222 -19.70 -4.29 -7.98
CA ALA A 222 -18.29 -4.27 -7.62
C ALA A 222 -17.65 -5.66 -7.75
N ASP A 223 -16.45 -5.73 -8.32
CA ASP A 223 -15.60 -6.93 -8.32
C ASP A 223 -14.84 -7.05 -7.01
N VAL A 224 -14.53 -5.92 -6.37
CA VAL A 224 -13.75 -5.81 -5.14
C VAL A 224 -14.39 -4.79 -4.21
N LEU A 225 -14.62 -5.17 -2.95
CA LEU A 225 -14.94 -4.24 -1.87
C LEU A 225 -13.70 -4.10 -0.97
N TYR A 226 -13.32 -2.88 -0.68
CA TYR A 226 -12.15 -2.56 0.13
C TYR A 226 -12.52 -1.61 1.26
N THR A 227 -12.02 -1.82 2.46
CA THR A 227 -12.14 -0.84 3.55
C THR A 227 -10.85 -0.79 4.39
N ASP A 228 -10.75 0.26 5.18
CA ASP A 228 -9.71 0.48 6.19
C ASP A 228 -10.37 1.05 7.45
N VAL A 229 -9.61 1.11 8.55
CA VAL A 229 -10.09 1.69 9.81
C VAL A 229 -10.58 3.13 9.62
N TRP A 230 -11.66 3.49 10.30
CA TRP A 230 -12.22 4.86 10.22
C TRP A 230 -11.34 5.91 10.88
N ALA A 231 -10.57 5.53 11.89
CA ALA A 231 -9.57 6.40 12.52
C ALA A 231 -8.19 5.78 12.34
N SER A 232 -7.37 6.41 11.50
CA SER A 232 -5.99 6.00 11.28
C SER A 232 -5.10 6.33 12.49
N MET A 233 -3.91 5.74 12.54
CA MET A 233 -2.92 6.00 13.60
C MET A 233 -2.57 7.49 13.65
N GLY A 234 -2.72 8.09 14.83
CA GLY A 234 -2.54 9.53 15.06
C GLY A 234 -3.86 10.33 15.07
N GLN A 235 -4.99 9.66 14.77
CA GLN A 235 -6.33 10.25 14.78
C GLN A 235 -7.21 9.68 15.91
N GLU A 236 -6.62 9.02 16.90
CA GLU A 236 -7.35 8.34 17.98
C GLU A 236 -8.24 9.31 18.77
N GLY A 237 -7.87 10.59 18.83
CA GLY A 237 -8.69 11.65 19.46
C GLY A 237 -10.00 11.98 18.73
N GLU A 238 -10.13 11.59 17.46
CA GLU A 238 -11.31 11.81 16.61
C GLU A 238 -12.21 10.58 16.50
N GLN A 239 -11.89 9.48 17.17
CA GLN A 239 -12.55 8.18 16.97
C GLN A 239 -14.06 8.24 17.15
N SER A 240 -14.58 8.96 18.15
CA SER A 240 -16.02 9.07 18.39
C SER A 240 -16.74 9.84 17.27
N ILE A 241 -16.14 10.93 16.80
CA ILE A 241 -16.69 11.77 15.71
C ILE A 241 -16.69 10.97 14.41
N ARG A 242 -15.61 10.25 14.12
CA ARG A 242 -15.49 9.42 12.93
C ARG A 242 -16.46 8.24 12.93
N LYS A 243 -16.68 7.61 14.08
CA LYS A 243 -17.70 6.55 14.23
C LYS A 243 -19.12 7.05 13.94
N GLU A 244 -19.45 8.25 14.36
CA GLU A 244 -20.77 8.86 14.07
C GLU A 244 -20.92 9.16 12.57
N ALA A 245 -19.89 9.74 11.96
CA ALA A 245 -19.92 10.15 10.55
C ALA A 245 -19.83 8.96 9.56
N LEU A 246 -19.09 7.92 9.92
CA LEU A 246 -18.79 6.77 9.04
C LEU A 246 -19.63 5.52 9.36
N GLY A 247 -20.49 5.56 10.40
CA GLY A 247 -21.22 4.40 10.88
C GLY A 247 -22.07 3.68 9.84
N ASP A 248 -22.55 4.38 8.83
CA ASP A 248 -23.30 3.79 7.71
C ASP A 248 -22.38 3.22 6.60
N TYR A 249 -21.05 3.50 6.66
CA TYR A 249 -20.06 3.04 5.68
C TYR A 249 -19.35 1.79 6.17
N GLN A 250 -20.11 0.70 6.31
CA GLN A 250 -19.63 -0.60 6.76
C GLN A 250 -19.73 -1.65 5.66
N ILE A 251 -18.69 -2.46 5.47
CA ILE A 251 -18.81 -3.67 4.64
C ILE A 251 -19.47 -4.77 5.46
N ASN A 252 -20.71 -5.10 5.11
CA ASN A 252 -21.55 -6.10 5.73
C ASN A 252 -22.23 -7.01 4.69
N ALA A 253 -22.98 -8.01 5.14
CA ALA A 253 -23.64 -8.99 4.28
C ALA A 253 -24.65 -8.34 3.30
N GLU A 254 -25.32 -7.26 3.69
CA GLU A 254 -26.28 -6.57 2.82
C GLU A 254 -25.55 -5.84 1.67
N LEU A 255 -24.41 -5.22 1.95
CA LEU A 255 -23.60 -4.58 0.92
C LEU A 255 -23.02 -5.59 -0.07
N LEU A 256 -22.62 -6.78 0.41
CA LEU A 256 -22.15 -7.86 -0.45
C LEU A 256 -23.18 -8.33 -1.46
N LYS A 257 -24.49 -8.26 -1.14
CA LYS A 257 -25.57 -8.70 -2.04
C LYS A 257 -25.67 -7.85 -3.32
N VAL A 258 -25.27 -6.59 -3.28
CA VAL A 258 -25.32 -5.69 -4.47
C VAL A 258 -24.03 -5.74 -5.27
N ALA A 259 -22.95 -6.23 -4.70
CA ALA A 259 -21.72 -6.52 -5.43
C ALA A 259 -21.89 -7.76 -6.34
N ARG A 260 -20.89 -8.07 -7.13
CA ARG A 260 -20.90 -9.27 -7.96
C ARG A 260 -20.89 -10.53 -7.08
N PRO A 261 -21.54 -11.63 -7.51
CA PRO A 261 -21.53 -12.88 -6.74
C PRO A 261 -20.14 -13.46 -6.45
N ASP A 262 -19.16 -13.13 -7.31
CA ASP A 262 -17.77 -13.51 -7.18
C ASP A 262 -16.89 -12.39 -6.60
N ALA A 263 -17.49 -11.34 -6.03
CA ALA A 263 -16.74 -10.23 -5.43
C ALA A 263 -15.82 -10.72 -4.31
N ILE A 264 -14.66 -10.09 -4.20
CA ILE A 264 -13.72 -10.32 -3.09
C ILE A 264 -13.67 -9.11 -2.16
N VAL A 265 -13.35 -9.37 -0.89
CA VAL A 265 -13.22 -8.35 0.15
C VAL A 265 -11.78 -8.22 0.60
N LEU A 266 -11.26 -7.00 0.62
CA LEU A 266 -9.92 -6.63 1.08
C LEU A 266 -10.00 -5.67 2.28
N HIS A 267 -8.99 -5.76 3.13
CA HIS A 267 -8.73 -4.86 4.25
C HIS A 267 -7.24 -4.88 4.58
N CYS A 268 -6.58 -3.73 4.65
CA CYS A 268 -5.13 -3.68 4.90
C CYS A 268 -4.72 -4.09 6.33
N LEU A 269 -5.69 -4.27 7.23
CA LEU A 269 -5.51 -4.62 8.65
C LEU A 269 -4.66 -3.56 9.43
N PRO A 270 -4.94 -3.39 10.75
CA PRO A 270 -5.88 -4.14 11.59
C PRO A 270 -7.33 -3.77 11.29
N ALA A 271 -8.28 -4.66 11.53
CA ALA A 271 -9.70 -4.41 11.36
C ALA A 271 -10.40 -4.25 12.71
N HIS A 272 -11.35 -3.31 12.80
CA HIS A 272 -12.25 -3.17 13.93
C HIS A 272 -13.60 -3.82 13.59
N ARG A 273 -13.70 -5.11 13.90
CA ARG A 273 -14.90 -5.91 13.64
C ARG A 273 -16.12 -5.30 14.30
N GLY A 274 -17.19 -5.10 13.50
CA GLY A 274 -18.40 -4.40 13.93
C GLY A 274 -18.37 -2.89 13.74
N GLU A 275 -17.22 -2.32 13.30
CA GLU A 275 -17.10 -0.94 12.85
C GLU A 275 -17.09 -0.92 11.30
N GLU A 276 -15.95 -0.75 10.64
CA GLU A 276 -15.83 -0.65 9.18
C GLU A 276 -16.14 -1.96 8.44
N ILE A 277 -16.05 -3.10 9.11
CA ILE A 277 -16.33 -4.42 8.55
C ILE A 277 -16.95 -5.35 9.61
N THR A 278 -17.93 -6.17 9.22
CA THR A 278 -18.52 -7.16 10.14
C THR A 278 -17.64 -8.41 10.27
N GLU A 279 -17.76 -9.12 11.42
CA GLU A 279 -17.09 -10.39 11.65
C GLU A 279 -17.48 -11.43 10.58
N GLU A 280 -18.77 -11.50 10.22
CA GLU A 280 -19.27 -12.42 9.20
C GLU A 280 -18.60 -12.23 7.85
N VAL A 281 -18.33 -10.98 7.45
CA VAL A 281 -17.71 -10.67 6.16
C VAL A 281 -16.22 -10.95 6.18
N ILE A 282 -15.49 -10.49 7.20
CA ILE A 282 -14.04 -10.65 7.24
C ILE A 282 -13.59 -12.10 7.40
N GLU A 283 -14.41 -12.94 8.07
CA GLU A 283 -14.19 -14.39 8.20
C GLU A 283 -14.93 -15.21 7.11
N GLY A 284 -15.68 -14.53 6.26
CA GLY A 284 -16.50 -15.15 5.23
C GLY A 284 -15.73 -15.56 3.97
N PRO A 285 -16.39 -16.31 3.07
CA PRO A 285 -15.74 -16.89 1.87
C PRO A 285 -15.31 -15.86 0.81
N HIS A 286 -15.80 -14.63 0.89
CA HIS A 286 -15.41 -13.54 0.01
C HIS A 286 -14.12 -12.83 0.47
N SER A 287 -13.73 -13.02 1.74
CA SER A 287 -12.57 -12.35 2.33
C SER A 287 -11.28 -12.97 1.87
N VAL A 288 -10.38 -12.13 1.36
CA VAL A 288 -9.02 -12.49 0.97
C VAL A 288 -7.97 -11.69 1.73
N VAL A 289 -8.35 -11.15 2.91
CA VAL A 289 -7.52 -10.25 3.72
C VAL A 289 -6.21 -10.89 4.19
N PHE A 290 -6.17 -12.20 4.40
CA PHE A 290 -4.95 -12.90 4.81
C PHE A 290 -4.03 -13.21 3.63
N ASP A 291 -4.58 -13.48 2.43
CA ASP A 291 -3.79 -13.56 1.19
C ASP A 291 -3.18 -12.19 0.87
N GLN A 292 -3.96 -11.11 1.05
CA GLN A 292 -3.49 -9.74 0.94
C GLN A 292 -2.35 -9.45 1.93
N ALA A 293 -2.49 -9.86 3.19
CA ALA A 293 -1.44 -9.69 4.20
C ALA A 293 -0.17 -10.50 3.86
N GLU A 294 -0.29 -11.76 3.39
CA GLU A 294 0.83 -12.56 2.91
C GLU A 294 1.55 -11.86 1.74
N ASN A 295 0.79 -11.34 0.78
CA ASN A 295 1.33 -10.70 -0.41
C ASN A 295 2.17 -9.44 -0.12
N ARG A 296 1.99 -8.81 1.05
CA ARG A 296 2.90 -7.75 1.52
C ARG A 296 4.35 -8.20 1.51
N LEU A 297 4.63 -9.41 1.99
CA LEU A 297 5.98 -9.97 1.99
C LEU A 297 6.53 -10.10 0.56
N HIS A 298 5.73 -10.63 -0.35
CA HIS A 298 6.20 -10.96 -1.70
C HIS A 298 6.39 -9.72 -2.58
N VAL A 299 5.45 -8.76 -2.52
CA VAL A 299 5.54 -7.50 -3.27
C VAL A 299 6.67 -6.62 -2.72
N GLN A 300 6.83 -6.52 -1.42
CA GLN A 300 7.95 -5.78 -0.82
C GLN A 300 9.30 -6.41 -1.16
N LYS A 301 9.42 -7.75 -1.19
CA LYS A 301 10.62 -8.41 -1.72
C LYS A 301 10.92 -8.03 -3.16
N ALA A 302 9.90 -8.01 -4.01
CA ALA A 302 10.07 -7.61 -5.41
C ALA A 302 10.54 -6.16 -5.54
N ILE A 303 9.93 -5.23 -4.79
CA ILE A 303 10.34 -3.83 -4.73
C ILE A 303 11.80 -3.72 -4.31
N MET A 304 12.17 -4.29 -3.16
CA MET A 304 13.53 -4.22 -2.64
C MET A 304 14.56 -4.82 -3.60
N ALA A 305 14.25 -5.98 -4.17
CA ALA A 305 15.13 -6.65 -5.12
C ALA A 305 15.33 -5.82 -6.40
N LEU A 306 14.25 -5.27 -6.97
CA LEU A 306 14.32 -4.46 -8.20
C LEU A 306 15.04 -3.12 -8.01
N LEU A 307 14.94 -2.52 -6.83
CA LEU A 307 15.60 -1.24 -6.53
C LEU A 307 17.09 -1.40 -6.20
N MET A 308 17.49 -2.49 -5.53
CA MET A 308 18.82 -2.63 -4.92
C MET A 308 19.69 -3.76 -5.48
N SER A 309 19.12 -4.71 -6.26
CA SER A 309 19.93 -5.80 -6.80
C SER A 309 20.83 -5.36 -7.94
N ASP A 310 22.03 -5.91 -7.96
CA ASP A 310 22.97 -5.80 -9.09
C ASP A 310 22.68 -6.88 -10.17
N GLU A 311 21.90 -7.90 -9.82
CA GLU A 311 21.54 -9.00 -10.69
C GLU A 311 20.21 -8.75 -11.41
N LYS A 312 20.05 -9.34 -12.59
CA LYS A 312 18.76 -9.36 -13.28
C LYS A 312 17.86 -10.44 -12.67
N ILE A 313 16.62 -10.06 -12.28
CA ILE A 313 15.65 -10.93 -11.59
C ILE A 313 14.62 -11.51 -12.59
#